data_791f011bc7e1077c168d940e1c04f812
#
_entry.id   791f011bc7e1077c168d940e1c04f812
#
_cell.length_a   1.000
_cell.length_b   1.000
_cell.length_c   1.000
_cell.angle_alpha   90.00
_cell.angle_beta   90.00
_cell.angle_gamma   90.00
#
_symmetry.space_group_name_H-M   'P 1'
#
loop_
_entity.id
_entity.type
_entity.pdbx_description
1 polymer ?
#
loop_
_entity_poly.entity_id
_entity_poly.type
_entity_poly.pdbx_seq_one_letter_code
_entity_poly.pdbx_strand_id
1 'polypeptide(L)'
;MYGRKKNLEELITTPNTTMVLADMTSKWLVCAPPPPPRNCLIDFVRQKLDPKIAVAVQNCYKVPNAAFTGEISPAMIKDCGATWVVPGHWERRCVFGKSDELIGQKVAPALAEGLGVNPCMGEKLDEREAGITEKVVFEQTKIITDNVKD
;
A
#
# COMPACT_ATOMS: atom_id res chain seq x y z
N MET A 1 -1.95 6.74 -14.85
CA MET A 1 -1.86 7.53 -13.60
C MET A 1 -3.14 8.33 -13.39
N TYR A 2 -3.97 7.94 -12.44
CA TYR A 2 -5.34 8.45 -12.24
C TYR A 2 -5.45 9.42 -11.05
N GLY A 3 -4.41 10.24 -10.83
CA GLY A 3 -4.25 11.02 -9.62
C GLY A 3 -4.89 12.41 -9.56
N ARG A 4 -5.94 12.69 -10.34
CA ARG A 4 -6.67 13.97 -10.24
C ARG A 4 -7.93 13.80 -9.40
N LYS A 5 -8.26 14.81 -8.56
CA LYS A 5 -9.47 14.79 -7.71
C LYS A 5 -10.75 14.47 -8.51
N LYS A 6 -10.89 15.03 -9.72
CA LYS A 6 -12.03 14.78 -10.60
C LYS A 6 -12.20 13.30 -10.94
N ASN A 7 -11.11 12.61 -11.27
CA ASN A 7 -11.15 11.17 -11.58
C ASN A 7 -11.50 10.34 -10.34
N LEU A 8 -11.06 10.77 -9.15
CA LEU A 8 -11.41 10.11 -7.89
C LEU A 8 -12.88 10.34 -7.52
N GLU A 9 -13.44 11.51 -7.77
CA GLU A 9 -14.88 11.76 -7.59
C GLU A 9 -15.72 10.84 -8.46
N GLU A 10 -15.37 10.68 -9.73
CA GLU A 10 -16.04 9.75 -10.65
C GLU A 10 -15.94 8.31 -10.15
N LEU A 11 -14.77 7.89 -9.66
CA LEU A 11 -14.55 6.55 -9.09
C LEU A 11 -15.37 6.29 -7.82
N ILE A 12 -15.51 7.28 -6.95
CA ILE A 12 -16.24 7.17 -5.69
C ILE A 12 -17.74 7.15 -5.94
N THR A 13 -18.23 7.86 -6.96
CA THR A 13 -19.67 7.96 -7.30
C THR A 13 -20.19 6.77 -8.10
N THR A 14 -19.32 5.94 -8.68
CA THR A 14 -19.73 4.77 -9.47
C THR A 14 -19.77 3.52 -8.57
N PRO A 15 -20.93 2.94 -8.26
CA PRO A 15 -21.07 1.81 -7.33
C PRO A 15 -20.33 0.52 -7.72
N ASN A 16 -19.76 0.46 -8.92
CA ASN A 16 -19.13 -0.71 -9.52
C ASN A 16 -17.66 -0.53 -9.89
N THR A 17 -16.98 0.52 -9.47
CA THR A 17 -15.62 0.75 -9.91
C THR A 17 -14.61 0.23 -8.90
N THR A 18 -14.29 -0.91 -9.03
CA THR A 18 -13.26 -1.88 -8.76
C THR A 18 -11.82 -1.34 -8.73
N MET A 19 -11.44 -0.69 -7.67
CA MET A 19 -10.19 -0.98 -7.00
C MET A 19 -10.52 -1.27 -5.53
N VAL A 20 -11.46 -2.16 -5.37
CA VAL A 20 -11.91 -2.63 -4.08
C VAL A 20 -11.25 -3.98 -3.87
N LEU A 21 -10.17 -4.02 -3.10
CA LEU A 21 -9.68 -5.25 -2.54
C LEU A 21 -10.62 -5.63 -1.39
N ALA A 22 -11.36 -6.72 -1.55
CA ALA A 22 -12.06 -7.33 -0.44
C ALA A 22 -11.01 -7.95 0.48
N ASP A 23 -10.95 -7.53 1.72
CA ASP A 23 -10.22 -8.26 2.73
C ASP A 23 -11.01 -9.52 3.17
N MET A 24 -10.33 -10.43 3.85
CA MET A 24 -10.92 -11.68 4.34
C MET A 24 -12.05 -11.46 5.38
N THR A 25 -12.33 -10.22 5.77
CA THR A 25 -13.36 -9.84 6.76
C THR A 25 -14.57 -9.14 6.14
N SER A 26 -14.72 -9.21 4.80
CA SER A 26 -15.84 -8.59 4.05
C SER A 26 -15.85 -7.06 4.10
N LYS A 27 -14.75 -6.42 4.41
CA LYS A 27 -14.60 -4.96 4.32
C LYS A 27 -14.10 -4.55 2.96
N TRP A 28 -14.75 -3.58 2.38
CA TRP A 28 -14.33 -2.99 1.10
C TRP A 28 -13.16 -2.04 1.31
N LEU A 29 -12.13 -2.17 0.49
CA LEU A 29 -10.90 -1.40 0.58
C LEU A 29 -10.66 -0.62 -0.70
N VAL A 30 -10.60 0.70 -0.63
CA VAL A 30 -10.21 1.54 -1.76
C VAL A 30 -8.74 1.92 -1.65
N CYS A 31 -7.95 1.49 -2.63
CA CYS A 31 -6.55 1.87 -2.72
C CYS A 31 -6.39 3.28 -3.28
N ALA A 32 -5.93 4.20 -2.45
CA ALA A 32 -5.48 5.50 -2.92
C ALA A 32 -4.04 5.40 -3.44
N PRO A 33 -3.73 5.90 -4.65
CA PRO A 33 -2.36 5.95 -5.15
C PRO A 33 -1.51 6.81 -4.23
N PRO A 34 -0.22 6.47 -4.02
CA PRO A 34 0.68 7.35 -3.31
C PRO A 34 0.87 8.62 -4.16
N PRO A 35 0.56 9.79 -3.64
CA PRO A 35 0.83 11.02 -4.36
C PRO A 35 2.29 11.42 -4.18
N PRO A 36 2.93 12.06 -5.14
CA PRO A 36 3.93 13.07 -4.86
C PRO A 36 3.23 14.32 -4.31
N PRO A 37 3.73 15.02 -3.45
CA PRO A 37 3.69 15.28 -2.01
C PRO A 37 2.33 15.78 -1.48
N ARG A 38 1.24 15.04 -1.64
CA ARG A 38 -0.08 15.51 -1.19
C ARG A 38 -0.84 14.42 -0.45
N ASN A 39 -0.76 14.41 0.86
CA ASN A 39 -1.69 13.75 1.77
C ASN A 39 -3.17 14.12 1.46
N CYS A 40 -3.39 15.20 0.72
CA CYS A 40 -4.69 15.72 0.34
C CYS A 40 -5.57 14.77 -0.48
N LEU A 41 -5.01 13.75 -1.15
CA LEU A 41 -5.82 12.76 -1.87
C LEU A 41 -6.33 11.67 -0.94
N ILE A 42 -5.56 11.26 0.05
CA ILE A 42 -5.97 10.27 1.06
C ILE A 42 -7.10 10.85 1.90
N ASP A 43 -6.89 12.04 2.43
CA ASP A 43 -7.88 12.79 3.19
C ASP A 43 -9.15 13.07 2.37
N PHE A 44 -8.99 13.53 1.11
CA PHE A 44 -10.10 13.75 0.21
C PHE A 44 -10.94 12.47 -0.03
N VAL A 45 -10.27 11.32 -0.26
CA VAL A 45 -10.96 10.04 -0.44
C VAL A 45 -11.69 9.66 0.85
N ARG A 46 -11.03 9.79 2.02
CA ARG A 46 -11.64 9.46 3.30
C ARG A 46 -12.90 10.30 3.60
N GLN A 47 -12.89 11.60 3.27
CA GLN A 47 -14.03 12.48 3.48
C GLN A 47 -15.22 12.17 2.58
N LYS A 48 -15.00 11.57 1.41
CA LYS A 48 -16.05 11.30 0.42
C LYS A 48 -16.58 9.87 0.46
N LEU A 49 -15.79 8.92 0.96
CA LEU A 49 -16.19 7.52 1.05
C LEU A 49 -17.10 7.27 2.27
N ASP A 50 -18.00 6.29 2.12
CA ASP A 50 -18.75 5.74 3.25
C ASP A 50 -17.74 5.30 4.35
N PRO A 51 -17.95 5.66 5.63
CA PRO A 51 -17.10 5.24 6.73
C PRO A 51 -16.91 3.72 6.87
N LYS A 52 -17.83 2.93 6.34
CA LYS A 52 -17.74 1.47 6.31
C LYS A 52 -16.68 0.94 5.33
N ILE A 53 -16.26 1.77 4.37
CA ILE A 53 -15.25 1.41 3.38
C ILE A 53 -13.89 1.89 3.90
N ALA A 54 -12.95 0.97 4.06
CA ALA A 54 -11.60 1.30 4.45
C ALA A 54 -10.81 1.96 3.31
N VAL A 55 -9.87 2.85 3.66
CA VAL A 55 -8.94 3.47 2.71
C VAL A 55 -7.56 2.86 2.92
N ALA A 56 -6.94 2.41 1.82
CA ALA A 56 -5.57 1.94 1.80
C ALA A 56 -4.66 2.89 1.01
N VAL A 57 -3.40 2.96 1.44
CA VAL A 57 -2.35 3.72 0.76
C VAL A 57 -1.33 2.76 0.14
N GLN A 58 -0.96 2.97 -1.12
CA GLN A 58 -0.13 2.03 -1.90
C GLN A 58 1.37 2.07 -1.53
N ASN A 59 1.78 2.82 -0.55
CA ASN A 59 3.13 2.82 -0.01
C ASN A 59 3.18 3.53 1.35
N CYS A 60 4.16 3.17 2.18
CA CYS A 60 4.59 3.94 3.34
C CYS A 60 6.11 3.90 3.45
N TYR A 61 6.68 4.73 4.31
CA TYR A 61 8.10 4.65 4.64
C TYR A 61 8.31 3.90 5.96
N LYS A 62 9.56 3.53 6.23
CA LYS A 62 9.93 2.67 7.38
C LYS A 62 10.14 3.41 8.70
N VAL A 63 10.16 4.74 8.69
CA VAL A 63 10.37 5.54 9.90
C VAL A 63 9.21 6.50 10.13
N PRO A 64 8.83 6.73 11.39
CA PRO A 64 7.68 7.57 11.73
C PRO A 64 7.93 9.05 11.45
N ASN A 65 9.12 9.56 11.73
CA ASN A 65 9.47 10.97 11.61
C ASN A 65 10.89 11.13 11.09
N ALA A 66 11.05 11.67 9.89
CA ALA A 66 12.34 12.13 9.37
C ALA A 66 12.16 12.91 8.05
N ALA A 67 13.22 13.63 7.65
CA ALA A 67 13.25 14.41 6.41
C ALA A 67 13.52 13.49 5.19
N PHE A 68 12.54 12.67 4.84
CA PHE A 68 12.55 11.86 3.62
C PHE A 68 11.60 12.46 2.58
N THR A 69 12.13 13.38 1.81
CA THR A 69 11.34 14.09 0.78
C THR A 69 10.68 13.12 -0.20
N GLY A 70 9.37 13.24 -0.35
CA GLY A 70 8.57 12.39 -1.25
C GLY A 70 8.05 11.08 -0.64
N GLU A 71 8.39 10.77 0.61
CA GLU A 71 7.85 9.60 1.33
C GLU A 71 6.77 10.04 2.33
N ILE A 72 5.89 9.11 2.70
CA ILE A 72 4.84 9.30 3.71
C ILE A 72 5.05 8.31 4.84
N SER A 73 5.00 8.75 6.08
CA SER A 73 5.12 7.86 7.24
C SER A 73 3.80 7.16 7.58
N PRO A 74 3.84 6.00 8.26
CA PRO A 74 2.64 5.34 8.76
C PRO A 74 1.76 6.26 9.64
N ALA A 75 2.37 7.07 10.50
CA ALA A 75 1.66 8.03 11.34
C ALA A 75 0.89 9.07 10.53
N MET A 76 1.51 9.62 9.46
CA MET A 76 0.83 10.57 8.56
C MET A 76 -0.32 9.91 7.80
N ILE A 77 -0.19 8.63 7.43
CA ILE A 77 -1.26 7.85 6.77
C ILE A 77 -2.46 7.71 7.70
N LYS A 78 -2.21 7.39 8.96
CA LYS A 78 -3.24 7.26 9.98
C LYS A 78 -3.93 8.59 10.27
N ASP A 79 -3.17 9.68 10.35
CA ASP A 79 -3.69 11.04 10.56
C ASP A 79 -4.64 11.46 9.43
N CYS A 80 -4.37 11.06 8.19
CA CYS A 80 -5.28 11.24 7.05
C CYS A 80 -6.51 10.31 7.06
N GLY A 81 -6.68 9.47 8.09
CA GLY A 81 -7.82 8.57 8.25
C GLY A 81 -7.77 7.31 7.40
N ALA A 82 -6.66 6.99 6.76
CA ALA A 82 -6.46 5.68 6.14
C ALA A 82 -6.11 4.63 7.20
N THR A 83 -6.56 3.41 6.97
CA THR A 83 -6.42 2.31 7.94
C THR A 83 -5.58 1.14 7.42
N TRP A 84 -5.20 1.19 6.14
CA TRP A 84 -4.42 0.14 5.48
C TRP A 84 -3.29 0.70 4.66
N VAL A 85 -2.22 -0.10 4.49
CA VAL A 85 -1.12 0.14 3.55
C VAL A 85 -0.86 -1.08 2.69
N VAL A 86 -0.45 -0.83 1.44
CA VAL A 86 -0.13 -1.86 0.43
C VAL A 86 1.32 -1.66 -0.01
N PRO A 87 2.32 -2.07 0.79
CA PRO A 87 3.73 -1.94 0.42
C PRO A 87 4.16 -2.99 -0.59
N GLY A 88 5.21 -2.70 -1.37
CA GLY A 88 5.85 -3.69 -2.24
C GLY A 88 5.25 -3.83 -3.63
N HIS A 89 4.42 -2.87 -4.06
CA HIS A 89 3.89 -2.86 -5.43
C HIS A 89 4.99 -3.05 -6.47
N TRP A 90 4.70 -3.80 -7.55
CA TRP A 90 5.65 -4.16 -8.59
C TRP A 90 6.46 -2.95 -9.12
N GLU A 91 5.82 -1.81 -9.36
CA GLU A 91 6.51 -0.59 -9.80
C GLU A 91 7.56 -0.13 -8.78
N ARG A 92 7.30 -0.27 -7.48
CA ARG A 92 8.25 0.09 -6.44
C ARG A 92 9.47 -0.83 -6.42
N ARG A 93 9.29 -2.10 -6.72
CA ARG A 93 10.38 -3.08 -6.84
C ARG A 93 11.19 -2.88 -8.11
N CYS A 94 10.53 -2.87 -9.25
CA CYS A 94 11.19 -2.93 -10.56
C CYS A 94 11.56 -1.55 -11.12
N VAL A 95 10.68 -0.54 -11.00
CA VAL A 95 10.93 0.80 -11.55
C VAL A 95 11.72 1.67 -10.59
N PHE A 96 11.40 1.62 -9.29
CA PHE A 96 12.04 2.45 -8.27
C PHE A 96 13.15 1.69 -7.49
N GLY A 97 13.48 0.46 -7.89
CA GLY A 97 14.59 -0.31 -7.33
C GLY A 97 14.51 -0.55 -5.82
N LYS A 98 13.30 -0.70 -5.26
CA LYS A 98 13.14 -0.98 -3.82
C LYS A 98 13.36 -2.45 -3.54
N SER A 99 14.33 -2.76 -2.68
CA SER A 99 14.65 -4.14 -2.30
C SER A 99 13.58 -4.77 -1.42
N ASP A 100 13.57 -6.09 -1.37
CA ASP A 100 12.63 -6.87 -0.55
C ASP A 100 12.84 -6.62 0.95
N GLU A 101 14.10 -6.44 1.38
CA GLU A 101 14.44 -6.08 2.77
C GLU A 101 13.85 -4.72 3.15
N LEU A 102 13.94 -3.72 2.26
CA LEU A 102 13.34 -2.42 2.51
C LEU A 102 11.82 -2.51 2.61
N ILE A 103 11.19 -3.39 1.81
CA ILE A 103 9.75 -3.62 1.86
C ILE A 103 9.37 -4.30 3.17
N GLY A 104 10.12 -5.32 3.60
CA GLY A 104 9.93 -5.93 4.92
C GLY A 104 10.05 -4.92 6.06
N GLN A 105 11.06 -4.05 6.04
CA GLN A 105 11.26 -3.00 7.04
C GLN A 105 10.11 -1.98 7.14
N LYS A 106 9.23 -1.90 6.14
CA LYS A 106 8.05 -1.03 6.18
C LYS A 106 6.86 -1.65 6.91
N VAL A 107 6.85 -2.98 7.04
CA VAL A 107 5.73 -3.73 7.62
C VAL A 107 5.63 -3.48 9.12
N ALA A 108 6.71 -3.66 9.87
CA ALA A 108 6.71 -3.51 11.32
C ALA A 108 6.26 -2.12 11.79
N PRO A 109 6.76 -0.99 11.26
CA PRO A 109 6.30 0.34 11.66
C PRO A 109 4.83 0.61 11.31
N ALA A 110 4.34 0.06 10.19
CA ALA A 110 2.94 0.20 9.82
C ALA A 110 2.01 -0.55 10.78
N LEU A 111 2.37 -1.77 11.17
CA LEU A 111 1.65 -2.55 12.18
C LEU A 111 1.71 -1.88 13.55
N ALA A 112 2.87 -1.34 13.95
CA ALA A 112 3.04 -0.64 15.22
C ALA A 112 2.13 0.60 15.33
N GLU A 113 1.85 1.30 14.22
CA GLU A 113 0.87 2.39 14.16
C GLU A 113 -0.59 1.90 14.14
N GLY A 114 -0.82 0.60 14.11
CA GLY A 114 -2.15 -0.01 14.05
C GLY A 114 -2.78 0.04 12.66
N LEU A 115 -1.99 0.16 11.62
CA LEU A 115 -2.46 0.02 10.24
C LEU A 115 -2.52 -1.45 9.84
N GLY A 116 -3.55 -1.83 9.08
CA GLY A 116 -3.54 -3.10 8.36
C GLY A 116 -2.49 -3.07 7.25
N VAL A 117 -1.81 -4.19 7.02
CA VAL A 117 -0.78 -4.29 5.98
C VAL A 117 -1.15 -5.40 4.99
N ASN A 118 -1.23 -5.04 3.72
CA ASN A 118 -1.43 -5.98 2.61
C ASN A 118 -0.21 -5.90 1.67
N PRO A 119 0.85 -6.66 1.93
CA PRO A 119 2.08 -6.58 1.15
C PRO A 119 1.92 -7.22 -0.23
N CYS A 120 2.41 -6.53 -1.27
CA CYS A 120 2.46 -7.09 -2.61
C CYS A 120 3.69 -7.97 -2.77
N MET A 121 3.48 -9.14 -3.33
CA MET A 121 4.52 -10.13 -3.70
C MET A 121 4.29 -10.55 -5.14
N GLY A 122 5.36 -10.93 -5.82
CA GLY A 122 5.30 -11.44 -7.18
C GLY A 122 6.66 -11.49 -7.84
N GLU A 123 6.79 -12.39 -8.76
CA GLU A 123 7.96 -12.61 -9.59
C GLU A 123 8.01 -11.64 -10.79
N LYS A 124 9.18 -11.50 -11.39
CA LYS A 124 9.37 -10.85 -12.68
C LYS A 124 9.11 -11.85 -13.81
N LEU A 125 9.01 -11.34 -15.04
CA LEU A 125 8.75 -12.18 -16.21
C LEU A 125 9.86 -13.20 -16.46
N ASP A 126 11.11 -12.78 -16.36
CA ASP A 126 12.29 -13.63 -16.48
C ASP A 126 12.35 -14.75 -15.42
N GLU A 127 11.96 -14.43 -14.19
CA GLU A 127 11.87 -15.39 -13.09
C GLU A 127 10.73 -16.41 -13.32
N ARG A 128 9.61 -15.95 -13.88
CA ARG A 128 8.49 -16.82 -14.30
C ARG A 128 8.91 -17.75 -15.44
N GLU A 129 9.57 -17.24 -16.46
CA GLU A 129 10.07 -18.04 -17.58
C GLU A 129 11.14 -19.04 -17.15
N ALA A 130 11.94 -18.70 -16.14
CA ALA A 130 12.89 -19.61 -15.50
C ALA A 130 12.24 -20.67 -14.58
N GLY A 131 10.93 -20.58 -14.33
CA GLY A 131 10.19 -21.54 -13.49
C GLY A 131 10.49 -21.42 -11.98
N ILE A 132 11.01 -20.28 -11.51
CA ILE A 132 11.40 -20.06 -10.12
C ILE A 132 10.40 -19.21 -9.32
N THR A 133 9.17 -19.05 -9.81
CA THR A 133 8.09 -18.25 -9.17
C THR A 133 7.90 -18.59 -7.69
N GLU A 134 7.76 -19.88 -7.36
CA GLU A 134 7.53 -20.33 -5.98
C GLU A 134 8.67 -19.92 -5.05
N LYS A 135 9.91 -20.08 -5.50
CA LYS A 135 11.11 -19.67 -4.74
C LYS A 135 11.10 -18.18 -4.45
N VAL A 136 10.85 -17.35 -5.48
CA VAL A 136 10.83 -15.88 -5.35
C VAL A 136 9.74 -15.44 -4.39
N VAL A 137 8.51 -15.94 -4.55
CA VAL A 137 7.38 -15.60 -3.67
C VAL A 137 7.64 -16.06 -2.24
N PHE A 138 8.22 -17.25 -2.06
CA PHE A 138 8.58 -17.75 -0.73
C PHE A 138 9.62 -16.87 -0.03
N GLU A 139 10.69 -16.50 -0.72
CA GLU A 139 11.74 -15.61 -0.19
C GLU A 139 11.17 -14.23 0.19
N GLN A 140 10.34 -13.63 -0.68
CA GLN A 140 9.66 -12.37 -0.39
C GLN A 140 8.73 -12.48 0.83
N THR A 141 7.96 -13.57 0.92
CA THR A 141 7.08 -13.83 2.06
C THR A 141 7.87 -13.97 3.35
N LYS A 142 8.97 -14.72 3.32
CA LYS A 142 9.84 -14.91 4.47
C LYS A 142 10.38 -13.57 5.00
N ILE A 143 10.89 -12.71 4.11
CA ILE A 143 11.39 -11.38 4.49
C ILE A 143 10.29 -10.54 5.16
N ILE A 144 9.06 -10.64 4.67
CA ILE A 144 7.92 -9.93 5.27
C ILE A 144 7.61 -10.51 6.65
N THR A 145 7.49 -11.82 6.78
CA THR A 145 7.17 -12.50 8.06
C THR A 145 8.24 -12.28 9.13
N ASP A 146 9.51 -12.26 8.74
CA ASP A 146 10.63 -11.97 9.66
C ASP A 146 10.53 -10.55 10.29
N ASN A 147 9.78 -9.65 9.66
CA ASN A 147 9.52 -8.29 10.16
C ASN A 147 8.18 -8.14 10.90
N VAL A 148 7.36 -9.19 10.94
CA VAL A 148 6.13 -9.23 11.75
C VAL A 148 6.52 -9.76 13.12
N LYS A 149 6.42 -8.91 14.14
CA LYS A 149 6.61 -9.32 15.54
C LYS A 149 5.24 -9.70 16.10
N ASP A 150 5.17 -10.85 16.76
CA ASP A 150 4.03 -11.28 17.55
C ASP A 150 3.73 -10.32 18.71
#